data_b85231829cfcebe6e6d4b595726a059b
#
_entry.id   b85231829cfcebe6e6d4b595726a059b
#
_cell.length_a   1.000
_cell.length_b   1.000
_cell.length_c   1.000
_cell.angle_alpha   90.00
_cell.angle_beta   90.00
_cell.angle_gamma   90.00
#
_symmetry.space_group_name_H-M   'P 1'
#
loop_
_entity.id
_entity.type
_entity.pdbx_description
1 polymer ?
#
loop_
_entity_poly.entity_id
_entity_poly.type
_entity_poly.pdbx_seq_one_letter_code
_entity_poly.pdbx_strand_id
1 'polypeptide(L)'
;MAAKTISADTPQAQQDKKEILLIFDFDNTIIDKNTDSEIIKAQNLYGKCLSGKRYLKNDLGWAETMSLALADLHQNNISQKDIDKIIEDIPLTPGFETVFEFIRQNRERCECIMLSHSNSYFIDLLVKKYSIGDCFDSIHTYEAEWMKDGPLLVKPYHPFLVNCQICPPDFCKGVFVETYREQTEWSRDMKWKNIFYVGDGTADFCAALSLQCHEHVLTRTGYSMHKRLLKDKGDKFKANMIEWNNGHDVEKILKSRIDDAI
;
A
#
# COMPACT_ATOMS: atom_id res chain seq x y z
N MET A 1 -1.52 18.32 1.56
CA MET A 1 -0.64 17.26 1.02
C MET A 1 0.50 17.10 2.00
N ALA A 2 0.45 16.11 2.83
CA ALA A 2 1.57 15.75 3.70
C ALA A 2 1.93 14.30 3.42
N ALA A 3 2.66 14.08 2.32
CA ALA A 3 3.46 12.89 2.21
C ALA A 3 4.53 13.00 3.29
N LYS A 4 4.54 12.12 4.27
CA LYS A 4 5.71 11.95 5.12
C LYS A 4 6.78 11.32 4.24
N THR A 5 7.52 12.18 3.54
CA THR A 5 8.72 11.79 2.84
C THR A 5 9.69 11.35 3.93
N ILE A 6 9.89 10.05 4.08
CA ILE A 6 11.11 9.55 4.70
C ILE A 6 12.18 9.83 3.64
N SER A 7 12.65 11.07 3.58
CA SER A 7 13.75 11.43 2.71
C SER A 7 15.01 10.78 3.29
N ALA A 8 15.39 9.63 2.77
CA ALA A 8 16.81 9.46 2.55
C ALA A 8 17.19 10.56 1.56
N ASP A 9 18.12 11.46 1.92
CA ASP A 9 18.67 12.50 1.05
C ASP A 9 19.33 11.84 -0.17
N THR A 10 18.52 11.40 -1.12
CA THR A 10 19.01 10.91 -2.41
C THR A 10 19.22 12.16 -3.25
N PRO A 11 20.47 12.48 -3.68
CA PRO A 11 20.74 13.65 -4.50
C PRO A 11 19.85 13.65 -5.75
N GLN A 12 19.31 14.81 -6.15
CA GLN A 12 18.43 14.99 -7.32
C GLN A 12 18.98 14.30 -8.57
N ALA A 13 20.30 14.38 -8.80
CA ALA A 13 20.98 13.72 -9.92
C ALA A 13 20.91 12.17 -9.92
N GLN A 14 20.55 11.54 -8.78
CA GLN A 14 20.40 10.09 -8.67
C GLN A 14 18.95 9.67 -8.92
N GLN A 15 17.98 10.54 -8.62
CA GLN A 15 16.57 10.34 -8.97
C GLN A 15 16.32 10.42 -10.48
N ASP A 16 17.08 11.28 -11.19
CA ASP A 16 16.94 11.49 -12.65
C ASP A 16 17.36 10.26 -13.50
N LYS A 17 17.97 9.24 -12.90
CA LYS A 17 18.40 8.00 -13.58
C LYS A 17 17.46 6.82 -13.39
N LYS A 18 16.48 6.93 -12.51
CA LYS A 18 15.55 5.83 -12.24
C LYS A 18 14.51 5.74 -13.35
N GLU A 19 14.50 4.62 -14.05
CA GLU A 19 13.65 4.40 -15.22
C GLU A 19 12.53 3.38 -14.96
N ILE A 20 12.57 2.71 -13.80
CA ILE A 20 11.62 1.67 -13.40
C ILE A 20 10.93 2.11 -12.12
N LEU A 21 9.59 2.04 -12.10
CA LEU A 21 8.78 2.33 -10.93
C LEU A 21 8.23 1.01 -10.35
N LEU A 22 8.56 0.76 -9.09
CA LEU A 22 8.02 -0.34 -8.30
C LEU A 22 7.00 0.22 -7.31
N ILE A 23 5.77 -0.23 -7.38
CA ILE A 23 4.68 0.17 -6.48
C ILE A 23 4.23 -1.05 -5.70
N PHE A 24 4.39 -1.03 -4.39
CA PHE A 24 3.96 -2.12 -3.50
C PHE A 24 2.77 -1.69 -2.65
N ASP A 25 1.73 -2.51 -2.63
CA ASP A 25 0.78 -2.50 -1.53
C ASP A 25 1.44 -3.07 -0.26
N PHE A 26 0.82 -2.86 0.89
CA PHE A 26 1.37 -3.26 2.18
C PHE A 26 0.67 -4.47 2.79
N ASP A 27 -0.63 -4.34 3.07
CA ASP A 27 -1.45 -5.35 3.73
C ASP A 27 -1.68 -6.59 2.84
N ASN A 28 -1.44 -7.79 3.37
CA ASN A 28 -1.46 -9.06 2.60
C ASN A 28 -0.53 -9.07 1.37
N THR A 29 0.35 -8.10 1.25
CA THR A 29 1.36 -8.00 0.21
C THR A 29 2.75 -8.07 0.83
N ILE A 30 3.26 -6.99 1.42
CA ILE A 30 4.53 -6.97 2.15
C ILE A 30 4.42 -7.75 3.47
N ILE A 31 3.34 -7.55 4.19
CA ILE A 31 3.00 -8.28 5.41
C ILE A 31 1.88 -9.30 5.15
N ASP A 32 1.89 -10.41 5.91
CA ASP A 32 1.00 -11.57 5.65
C ASP A 32 -0.36 -11.48 6.35
N LYS A 33 -0.79 -10.28 6.72
CA LYS A 33 -2.11 -9.96 7.26
C LYS A 33 -2.51 -8.55 6.87
N ASN A 34 -3.78 -8.22 7.14
CA ASN A 34 -4.31 -6.87 6.97
C ASN A 34 -4.37 -6.18 8.33
N THR A 35 -3.66 -5.05 8.49
CA THR A 35 -3.54 -4.29 9.73
C THR A 35 -4.89 -3.85 10.28
N ASP A 36 -5.74 -3.28 9.45
CA ASP A 36 -7.06 -2.79 9.84
C ASP A 36 -7.98 -3.92 10.29
N SER A 37 -7.88 -5.08 9.62
CA SER A 37 -8.63 -6.28 10.01
C SER A 37 -8.20 -6.82 11.37
N GLU A 38 -6.91 -6.78 11.71
CA GLU A 38 -6.42 -7.20 13.03
C GLU A 38 -6.93 -6.26 14.13
N ILE A 39 -6.99 -4.95 13.89
CA ILE A 39 -7.59 -3.97 14.79
C ILE A 39 -9.10 -4.21 14.97
N ILE A 40 -9.84 -4.46 13.88
CA ILE A 40 -11.28 -4.75 13.94
C ILE A 40 -11.56 -6.06 14.68
N LYS A 41 -10.69 -7.07 14.52
CA LYS A 41 -10.78 -8.32 15.29
C LYS A 41 -10.54 -8.08 16.78
N ALA A 42 -9.56 -7.29 17.13
CA ALA A 42 -9.29 -6.90 18.52
C ALA A 42 -10.49 -6.15 19.12
N GLN A 43 -11.10 -5.23 18.40
CA GLN A 43 -12.32 -4.53 18.81
C GLN A 43 -13.46 -5.50 19.12
N ASN A 44 -13.66 -6.55 18.31
CA ASN A 44 -14.69 -7.57 18.56
C ASN A 44 -14.41 -8.42 19.80
N LEU A 45 -13.14 -8.58 20.20
CA LEU A 45 -12.73 -9.32 21.39
C LEU A 45 -12.85 -8.50 22.69
N TYR A 46 -12.58 -7.20 22.62
CA TYR A 46 -12.48 -6.31 23.78
C TYR A 46 -13.67 -5.35 23.93
N GLY A 47 -14.40 -5.06 22.86
CA GLY A 47 -15.52 -4.13 22.85
C GLY A 47 -16.87 -4.80 22.70
N LYS A 48 -17.92 -4.18 23.23
CA LYS A 48 -19.30 -4.50 22.85
C LYS A 48 -19.49 -4.02 21.41
N CYS A 49 -19.22 -4.92 20.50
CA CYS A 49 -19.23 -4.76 19.06
C CYS A 49 -20.24 -3.73 18.53
N LEU A 50 -19.73 -2.62 18.03
CA LEU A 50 -20.39 -1.96 16.91
C LEU A 50 -20.06 -2.85 15.69
N SER A 51 -21.02 -3.71 15.28
CA SER A 51 -20.80 -4.68 14.21
C SER A 51 -20.09 -4.01 13.02
N GLY A 52 -19.03 -4.63 12.48
CA GLY A 52 -18.29 -4.09 11.32
C GLY A 52 -19.16 -3.72 10.11
N LYS A 53 -20.41 -4.24 10.05
CA LYS A 53 -21.46 -3.81 9.13
C LYS A 53 -21.95 -2.36 9.31
N ARG A 54 -21.70 -1.73 10.48
CA ARG A 54 -22.11 -0.35 10.74
C ARG A 54 -21.16 0.65 10.09
N TYR A 55 -19.88 0.35 10.02
CA TYR A 55 -18.89 1.19 9.37
C TYR A 55 -18.92 1.10 7.85
N LEU A 56 -19.24 -0.08 7.30
CA LEU A 56 -19.28 -0.33 5.86
C LEU A 56 -20.57 0.17 5.16
N LYS A 57 -21.57 0.66 5.89
CA LYS A 57 -22.88 1.05 5.34
C LYS A 57 -23.09 2.56 5.19
N ASN A 58 -22.21 3.38 5.71
CA ASN A 58 -22.33 4.83 5.64
C ASN A 58 -21.41 5.36 4.53
N ASP A 59 -21.75 6.49 3.95
CA ASP A 59 -20.93 7.26 3.00
C ASP A 59 -19.63 7.83 3.63
N LEU A 60 -19.14 7.19 4.69
CA LEU A 60 -17.93 7.54 5.40
C LEU A 60 -16.69 7.12 4.60
N GLY A 61 -15.66 7.93 4.59
CA GLY A 61 -14.34 7.56 4.13
C GLY A 61 -13.71 6.47 5.02
N TRP A 62 -12.69 5.80 4.49
CA TRP A 62 -12.01 4.76 5.26
C TRP A 62 -11.26 5.32 6.48
N ALA A 63 -10.67 6.51 6.36
CA ALA A 63 -10.01 7.20 7.48
C ALA A 63 -10.94 7.42 8.66
N GLU A 64 -12.16 7.91 8.41
CA GLU A 64 -13.16 8.11 9.46
C GLU A 64 -13.60 6.76 10.06
N THR A 65 -13.80 5.75 9.22
CA THR A 65 -14.13 4.39 9.66
C THR A 65 -13.11 3.84 10.65
N MET A 66 -11.82 3.95 10.32
CA MET A 66 -10.74 3.48 11.19
C MET A 66 -10.58 4.34 12.45
N SER A 67 -10.74 5.66 12.34
CA SER A 67 -10.72 6.55 13.51
C SER A 67 -11.81 6.20 14.52
N LEU A 68 -13.02 5.86 14.05
CA LEU A 68 -14.12 5.41 14.91
C LEU A 68 -13.82 4.07 15.58
N ALA A 69 -13.24 3.12 14.84
CA ALA A 69 -12.84 1.82 15.40
C ALA A 69 -11.76 1.97 16.48
N LEU A 70 -10.77 2.83 16.26
CA LEU A 70 -9.70 3.11 17.21
C LEU A 70 -10.20 3.89 18.44
N ALA A 71 -11.14 4.80 18.24
CA ALA A 71 -11.80 5.52 19.34
C ALA A 71 -12.61 4.56 20.24
N ASP A 72 -13.27 3.57 19.65
CA ASP A 72 -14.02 2.54 20.39
C ASP A 72 -13.08 1.66 21.23
N LEU A 73 -11.93 1.26 20.68
CA LEU A 73 -10.88 0.56 21.42
C LEU A 73 -10.38 1.40 22.61
N HIS A 74 -10.10 2.67 22.41
CA HIS A 74 -9.66 3.58 23.46
C HIS A 74 -10.70 3.70 24.58
N GLN A 75 -11.99 3.84 24.25
CA GLN A 75 -13.10 3.87 25.24
C GLN A 75 -13.21 2.57 26.04
N ASN A 76 -12.76 1.45 25.47
CA ASN A 76 -12.69 0.15 26.15
C ASN A 76 -11.35 -0.09 26.86
N ASN A 77 -10.57 0.95 27.11
CA ASN A 77 -9.27 0.94 27.82
C ASN A 77 -8.18 0.11 27.10
N ILE A 78 -8.26 -0.06 25.79
CA ILE A 78 -7.18 -0.62 24.99
C ILE A 78 -6.14 0.49 24.78
N SER A 79 -4.96 0.28 25.31
CA SER A 79 -3.87 1.26 25.29
C SER A 79 -3.14 1.26 23.95
N GLN A 80 -2.32 2.30 23.74
CA GLN A 80 -1.38 2.34 22.60
C GLN A 80 -0.50 1.08 22.58
N LYS A 81 0.03 0.64 23.74
CA LYS A 81 0.88 -0.54 23.82
C LYS A 81 0.17 -1.83 23.40
N ASP A 82 -1.14 -1.93 23.65
CA ASP A 82 -1.92 -3.09 23.22
C ASP A 82 -2.09 -3.07 21.70
N ILE A 83 -2.33 -1.91 21.11
CA ILE A 83 -2.40 -1.71 19.65
C ILE A 83 -1.04 -2.01 19.01
N ASP A 84 0.06 -1.47 19.56
CA ASP A 84 1.42 -1.72 19.09
C ASP A 84 1.70 -3.22 19.02
N LYS A 85 1.37 -3.95 20.10
CA LYS A 85 1.55 -5.40 20.16
C LYS A 85 0.75 -6.14 19.10
N ILE A 86 -0.52 -5.76 18.87
CA ILE A 86 -1.36 -6.37 17.83
C ILE A 86 -0.72 -6.20 16.45
N ILE A 87 -0.24 -5.00 16.15
CA ILE A 87 0.38 -4.69 14.87
C ILE A 87 1.75 -5.36 14.74
N GLU A 88 2.59 -5.28 15.77
CA GLU A 88 3.91 -5.90 15.76
C GLU A 88 3.86 -7.43 15.65
N ASP A 89 2.80 -8.09 16.09
CA ASP A 89 2.61 -9.54 15.91
C ASP A 89 2.36 -9.96 14.45
N ILE A 90 2.17 -9.02 13.52
CA ILE A 90 1.96 -9.32 12.11
C ILE A 90 3.30 -9.71 11.44
N PRO A 91 3.39 -10.90 10.80
CA PRO A 91 4.61 -11.33 10.13
C PRO A 91 4.76 -10.70 8.74
N LEU A 92 5.99 -10.70 8.22
CA LEU A 92 6.22 -10.49 6.79
C LEU A 92 5.59 -11.62 5.98
N THR A 93 5.19 -11.32 4.76
CA THR A 93 4.86 -12.36 3.78
C THR A 93 6.13 -13.18 3.49
N PRO A 94 6.05 -14.52 3.56
CA PRO A 94 7.22 -15.38 3.39
C PRO A 94 8.02 -15.05 2.13
N GLY A 95 9.33 -14.89 2.25
CA GLY A 95 10.25 -14.60 1.15
C GLY A 95 10.35 -13.12 0.76
N PHE A 96 9.65 -12.19 1.43
CA PHE A 96 9.79 -10.76 1.11
C PHE A 96 11.16 -10.19 1.49
N GLU A 97 11.91 -10.85 2.35
CA GLU A 97 13.30 -10.51 2.65
C GLU A 97 14.15 -10.46 1.37
N THR A 98 13.95 -11.40 0.44
CA THR A 98 14.69 -11.42 -0.83
C THR A 98 14.25 -10.31 -1.78
N VAL A 99 12.98 -9.88 -1.72
CA VAL A 99 12.50 -8.71 -2.47
C VAL A 99 13.19 -7.44 -1.98
N PHE A 100 13.35 -7.26 -0.67
CA PHE A 100 14.04 -6.09 -0.13
C PHE A 100 15.52 -6.06 -0.48
N GLU A 101 16.18 -7.21 -0.46
CA GLU A 101 17.57 -7.33 -0.94
C GLU A 101 17.67 -6.94 -2.42
N PHE A 102 16.76 -7.42 -3.25
CA PHE A 102 16.69 -7.05 -4.66
C PHE A 102 16.48 -5.54 -4.85
N ILE A 103 15.55 -4.92 -4.11
CA ILE A 103 15.31 -3.46 -4.17
C ILE A 103 16.58 -2.70 -3.81
N ARG A 104 17.28 -3.06 -2.71
CA ARG A 104 18.53 -2.41 -2.30
C ARG A 104 19.62 -2.48 -3.36
N GLN A 105 19.74 -3.61 -4.05
CA GLN A 105 20.72 -3.82 -5.12
C GLN A 105 20.40 -3.04 -6.40
N ASN A 106 19.15 -2.61 -6.58
CA ASN A 106 18.69 -1.94 -7.79
C ASN A 106 18.24 -0.48 -7.57
N ARG A 107 18.64 0.14 -6.45
CA ARG A 107 18.24 1.52 -6.07
C ARG A 107 18.58 2.59 -7.10
N GLU A 108 19.62 2.39 -7.90
CA GLU A 108 20.02 3.34 -8.94
C GLU A 108 19.11 3.31 -10.17
N ARG A 109 18.42 2.18 -10.41
CA ARG A 109 17.54 1.95 -11.57
C ARG A 109 16.08 2.04 -11.24
N CYS A 110 15.74 1.65 -10.01
CA CYS A 110 14.36 1.50 -9.56
C CYS A 110 14.00 2.59 -8.54
N GLU A 111 12.86 3.23 -8.76
CA GLU A 111 12.16 3.95 -7.73
C GLU A 111 11.14 3.00 -7.10
N CYS A 112 11.19 2.87 -5.79
CA CYS A 112 10.31 1.98 -5.07
C CYS A 112 9.43 2.79 -4.13
N ILE A 113 8.12 2.69 -4.31
CA ILE A 113 7.14 3.36 -3.46
C ILE A 113 6.18 2.36 -2.82
N MET A 114 5.69 2.71 -1.63
CA MET A 114 4.60 1.99 -0.97
C MET A 114 3.29 2.76 -1.14
N LEU A 115 2.21 2.07 -1.51
CA LEU A 115 0.88 2.64 -1.70
C LEU A 115 -0.16 1.81 -0.96
N SER A 116 -0.59 2.25 0.21
CA SER A 116 -1.43 1.45 1.12
C SER A 116 -2.63 2.19 1.67
N HIS A 117 -3.72 1.46 1.87
CA HIS A 117 -4.88 1.92 2.65
C HIS A 117 -4.75 1.68 4.16
N SER A 118 -3.64 1.15 4.64
CA SER A 118 -3.27 1.19 6.06
C SER A 118 -2.99 2.65 6.48
N ASN A 119 -2.40 2.87 7.62
CA ASN A 119 -2.05 4.20 8.09
C ASN A 119 -0.56 4.31 8.47
N SER A 120 -0.07 5.55 8.53
CA SER A 120 1.35 5.82 8.75
C SER A 120 1.87 5.27 10.08
N TYR A 121 1.04 5.22 11.12
CA TYR A 121 1.46 4.70 12.42
C TYR A 121 1.72 3.19 12.38
N PHE A 122 0.79 2.42 11.81
CA PHE A 122 0.94 0.96 11.70
C PHE A 122 2.09 0.57 10.77
N ILE A 123 2.20 1.28 9.65
CA ILE A 123 3.30 1.07 8.70
C ILE A 123 4.64 1.39 9.37
N ASP A 124 4.77 2.52 10.07
CA ASP A 124 5.99 2.93 10.76
C ASP A 124 6.47 1.89 11.79
N LEU A 125 5.54 1.27 12.54
CA LEU A 125 5.86 0.19 13.49
C LEU A 125 6.51 -1.00 12.78
N LEU A 126 5.89 -1.47 11.70
CA LEU A 126 6.35 -2.66 10.98
C LEU A 126 7.59 -2.39 10.10
N VAL A 127 7.67 -1.21 9.48
CA VAL A 127 8.87 -0.76 8.75
C VAL A 127 10.09 -0.70 9.68
N LYS A 128 9.93 -0.21 10.90
CA LYS A 128 10.99 -0.23 11.93
C LYS A 128 11.33 -1.63 12.39
N LYS A 129 10.30 -2.43 12.73
CA LYS A 129 10.49 -3.83 13.18
C LYS A 129 11.30 -4.64 12.20
N TYR A 130 11.00 -4.52 10.90
CA TYR A 130 11.65 -5.29 9.83
C TYR A 130 12.85 -4.59 9.18
N SER A 131 13.18 -3.36 9.60
CA SER A 131 14.30 -2.56 9.08
C SER A 131 14.27 -2.43 7.56
N ILE A 132 13.09 -2.08 6.99
CA ILE A 132 12.85 -2.01 5.55
C ILE A 132 12.60 -0.59 5.02
N GLY A 133 12.75 0.43 5.87
CA GLY A 133 12.50 1.83 5.48
C GLY A 133 13.39 2.34 4.35
N ASP A 134 14.61 1.82 4.27
CA ASP A 134 15.59 2.15 3.23
C ASP A 134 15.22 1.59 1.83
N CYS A 135 14.25 0.68 1.76
CA CYS A 135 13.78 0.12 0.50
C CYS A 135 12.84 1.06 -0.27
N PHE A 136 12.24 2.04 0.40
CA PHE A 136 11.22 2.90 -0.19
C PHE A 136 11.70 4.34 -0.36
N ASP A 137 11.50 4.90 -1.55
CA ASP A 137 11.74 6.32 -1.83
C ASP A 137 10.62 7.20 -1.24
N SER A 138 9.39 6.67 -1.19
CA SER A 138 8.26 7.31 -0.50
C SER A 138 7.19 6.29 -0.07
N ILE A 139 6.42 6.67 0.95
CA ILE A 139 5.29 5.89 1.47
C ILE A 139 4.04 6.76 1.40
N HIS A 140 3.02 6.26 0.70
CA HIS A 140 1.74 6.93 0.49
C HIS A 140 0.64 6.12 1.17
N THR A 141 0.13 6.68 2.26
CA THR A 141 -0.88 6.05 3.11
C THR A 141 -1.67 7.11 3.86
N TYR A 142 -2.72 6.72 4.56
CA TYR A 142 -3.42 7.62 5.47
C TYR A 142 -2.48 8.12 6.58
N GLU A 143 -2.42 9.42 6.82
CA GLU A 143 -1.71 9.98 7.97
C GLU A 143 -2.43 9.61 9.26
N ALA A 144 -1.69 9.18 10.28
CA ALA A 144 -2.25 8.87 11.59
C ALA A 144 -1.44 9.50 12.71
N GLU A 145 -2.15 10.01 13.73
CA GLU A 145 -1.57 10.76 14.83
C GLU A 145 -2.30 10.44 16.14
N TRP A 146 -1.55 10.15 17.21
CA TRP A 146 -2.14 10.00 18.54
C TRP A 146 -2.63 11.34 19.07
N MET A 147 -3.88 11.38 19.48
CA MET A 147 -4.41 12.53 20.20
C MET A 147 -3.82 12.58 21.62
N LYS A 148 -3.63 13.78 22.14
CA LYS A 148 -3.22 13.93 23.55
C LYS A 148 -4.27 13.29 24.45
N ASP A 149 -3.86 12.28 25.21
CA ASP A 149 -4.73 11.50 26.12
C ASP A 149 -5.97 10.89 25.42
N GLY A 150 -5.87 10.58 24.11
CA GLY A 150 -6.97 10.11 23.28
C GLY A 150 -6.57 8.98 22.31
N PRO A 151 -7.49 8.62 21.41
CA PRO A 151 -7.24 7.55 20.44
C PRO A 151 -6.27 7.98 19.32
N LEU A 152 -5.84 7.01 18.53
CA LEU A 152 -5.18 7.25 17.25
C LEU A 152 -6.22 7.79 16.25
N LEU A 153 -5.95 8.95 15.67
CA LEU A 153 -6.76 9.58 14.63
C LEU A 153 -6.15 9.33 13.27
N VAL A 154 -6.95 8.84 12.33
CA VAL A 154 -6.58 8.62 10.92
C VAL A 154 -7.19 9.72 10.07
N LYS A 155 -6.38 10.37 9.21
CA LYS A 155 -6.80 11.51 8.39
C LYS A 155 -7.00 11.07 6.92
N PRO A 156 -7.98 11.63 6.19
CA PRO A 156 -8.15 11.39 4.76
C PRO A 156 -6.87 11.67 3.97
N TYR A 157 -6.57 10.81 2.99
CA TYR A 157 -5.40 11.02 2.11
C TYR A 157 -5.64 12.17 1.13
N HIS A 158 -6.77 12.14 0.42
CA HIS A 158 -7.17 13.24 -0.44
C HIS A 158 -7.90 14.33 0.36
N PRO A 159 -7.64 15.63 0.08
CA PRO A 159 -8.37 16.72 0.70
C PRO A 159 -9.80 16.89 0.15
N PHE A 160 -10.18 16.06 -0.83
CA PHE A 160 -11.49 16.03 -1.48
C PHE A 160 -11.92 14.58 -1.71
N LEU A 161 -13.22 14.36 -1.84
CA LEU A 161 -13.76 13.02 -2.13
C LEU A 161 -13.60 12.68 -3.60
N VAL A 162 -13.09 11.48 -3.88
CA VAL A 162 -12.95 10.94 -5.24
C VAL A 162 -14.16 10.07 -5.56
N ASN A 163 -14.81 10.34 -6.69
CA ASN A 163 -15.90 9.51 -7.18
C ASN A 163 -15.35 8.23 -7.82
N CYS A 164 -14.96 7.27 -7.00
CA CYS A 164 -14.47 5.95 -7.42
C CYS A 164 -15.44 4.85 -6.97
N GLN A 165 -15.79 3.93 -7.88
CA GLN A 165 -16.68 2.80 -7.58
C GLN A 165 -15.94 1.60 -6.94
N ILE A 166 -14.63 1.70 -6.75
CA ILE A 166 -13.76 0.60 -6.31
C ILE A 166 -13.07 0.93 -4.98
N CYS A 167 -12.46 2.11 -4.91
CA CYS A 167 -11.71 2.58 -3.75
C CYS A 167 -12.60 3.38 -2.79
N PRO A 168 -12.18 3.53 -1.51
CA PRO A 168 -12.76 4.52 -0.62
C PRO A 168 -12.68 5.94 -1.23
N PRO A 169 -13.68 6.80 -0.96
CA PRO A 169 -13.74 8.12 -1.58
C PRO A 169 -12.62 9.07 -1.11
N ASP A 170 -12.01 8.80 0.02
CA ASP A 170 -10.94 9.58 0.64
C ASP A 170 -9.52 9.11 0.25
N PHE A 171 -9.39 7.98 -0.46
CA PHE A 171 -8.13 7.52 -1.05
C PHE A 171 -8.34 6.57 -2.24
N CYS A 172 -8.17 7.06 -3.46
CA CYS A 172 -8.25 6.21 -4.65
C CYS A 172 -6.86 5.87 -5.18
N LYS A 173 -6.49 4.58 -5.14
CA LYS A 173 -5.18 4.09 -5.61
C LYS A 173 -5.00 4.28 -7.13
N GLY A 174 -6.06 4.17 -7.93
CA GLY A 174 -6.00 4.43 -9.38
C GLY A 174 -5.66 5.88 -9.69
N VAL A 175 -6.39 6.83 -9.11
CA VAL A 175 -6.10 8.27 -9.25
C VAL A 175 -4.69 8.60 -8.77
N PHE A 176 -4.25 7.96 -7.67
CA PHE A 176 -2.88 8.15 -7.20
C PHE A 176 -1.85 7.73 -8.25
N VAL A 177 -1.96 6.52 -8.79
CA VAL A 177 -0.98 5.98 -9.77
C VAL A 177 -0.91 6.86 -11.03
N GLU A 178 -2.05 7.31 -11.55
CA GLU A 178 -2.11 8.23 -12.69
C GLU A 178 -1.43 9.56 -12.38
N THR A 179 -1.80 10.19 -11.28
CA THR A 179 -1.24 11.49 -10.85
C THR A 179 0.26 11.39 -10.57
N TYR A 180 0.70 10.33 -9.89
CA TYR A 180 2.12 10.11 -9.57
C TYR A 180 2.95 9.94 -10.85
N ARG A 181 2.47 9.12 -11.79
CA ARG A 181 3.11 8.96 -13.10
C ARG A 181 3.24 10.30 -13.82
N GLU A 182 2.13 11.02 -14.01
CA GLU A 182 2.11 12.29 -14.74
C GLU A 182 3.04 13.33 -14.11
N GLN A 183 3.01 13.47 -12.79
CA GLN A 183 3.84 14.43 -12.07
C GLN A 183 5.33 14.09 -12.15
N THR A 184 5.71 12.83 -11.98
CA THR A 184 7.11 12.40 -12.04
C THR A 184 7.67 12.48 -13.46
N GLU A 185 6.90 12.03 -14.46
CA GLU A 185 7.29 12.12 -15.87
C GLU A 185 7.46 13.57 -16.33
N TRP A 186 6.55 14.46 -15.92
CA TRP A 186 6.62 15.87 -16.25
C TRP A 186 7.78 16.58 -15.53
N SER A 187 7.93 16.36 -14.22
CA SER A 187 8.95 17.06 -13.42
C SER A 187 10.38 16.65 -13.76
N ARG A 188 10.58 15.43 -14.27
CA ARG A 188 11.90 14.86 -14.61
C ARG A 188 12.15 14.83 -16.12
N ASP A 189 11.20 15.30 -16.95
CA ASP A 189 11.26 15.24 -18.43
C ASP A 189 11.61 13.81 -18.93
N MET A 190 10.91 12.80 -18.40
CA MET A 190 11.15 11.39 -18.70
C MET A 190 9.85 10.63 -18.91
N LYS A 191 9.98 9.39 -19.38
CA LYS A 191 8.93 8.38 -19.33
C LYS A 191 9.44 7.17 -18.58
N TRP A 192 8.58 6.58 -17.74
CA TRP A 192 8.90 5.31 -17.12
C TRP A 192 9.07 4.23 -18.19
N LYS A 193 10.20 3.54 -18.23
CA LYS A 193 10.40 2.39 -19.12
C LYS A 193 9.47 1.24 -18.74
N ASN A 194 9.25 1.05 -17.44
CA ASN A 194 8.32 0.05 -16.92
C ASN A 194 7.78 0.44 -15.55
N ILE A 195 6.54 0.03 -15.28
CA ILE A 195 5.90 0.15 -13.97
C ILE A 195 5.47 -1.26 -13.53
N PHE A 196 5.83 -1.63 -12.32
CA PHE A 196 5.41 -2.86 -11.66
C PHE A 196 4.54 -2.51 -10.45
N TYR A 197 3.31 -2.97 -10.47
CA TYR A 197 2.41 -2.86 -9.34
C TYR A 197 2.26 -4.22 -8.66
N VAL A 198 2.56 -4.32 -7.38
CA VAL A 198 2.47 -5.56 -6.59
C VAL A 198 1.39 -5.39 -5.52
N GLY A 199 0.37 -6.25 -5.52
CA GLY A 199 -0.74 -6.14 -4.58
C GLY A 199 -1.63 -7.37 -4.52
N ASP A 200 -2.69 -7.29 -3.69
CA ASP A 200 -3.64 -8.38 -3.44
C ASP A 200 -5.11 -7.94 -3.48
N GLY A 201 -5.37 -6.68 -3.18
CA GLY A 201 -6.66 -6.16 -2.74
C GLY A 201 -7.59 -5.63 -3.83
N THR A 202 -8.79 -5.26 -3.41
CA THR A 202 -9.78 -4.64 -4.29
C THR A 202 -9.34 -3.26 -4.80
N ALA A 203 -8.68 -2.47 -3.95
CA ALA A 203 -8.19 -1.16 -4.33
C ALA A 203 -6.99 -1.25 -5.29
N ASP A 204 -6.20 -2.34 -5.19
CA ASP A 204 -5.10 -2.61 -6.12
C ASP A 204 -5.61 -2.92 -7.53
N PHE A 205 -6.79 -3.55 -7.64
CA PHE A 205 -7.45 -3.68 -8.94
C PHE A 205 -7.75 -2.32 -9.58
N CYS A 206 -8.12 -1.30 -8.78
CA CYS A 206 -8.29 0.06 -9.31
C CYS A 206 -6.96 0.64 -9.82
N ALA A 207 -5.87 0.47 -9.09
CA ALA A 207 -4.53 0.87 -9.53
C ALA A 207 -4.10 0.10 -10.80
N ALA A 208 -4.38 -1.19 -10.86
CA ALA A 208 -4.09 -2.04 -12.03
C ALA A 208 -4.76 -1.53 -13.32
N LEU A 209 -5.97 -0.96 -13.22
CA LEU A 209 -6.68 -0.39 -14.37
C LEU A 209 -6.00 0.86 -14.96
N SER A 210 -5.14 1.53 -14.19
CA SER A 210 -4.38 2.72 -14.62
C SER A 210 -3.07 2.35 -15.34
N LEU A 211 -2.69 1.07 -15.36
CA LEU A 211 -1.47 0.61 -16.01
C LEU A 211 -1.66 0.36 -17.51
N GLN A 212 -0.56 0.54 -18.27
CA GLN A 212 -0.54 0.40 -19.72
C GLN A 212 -0.15 -1.02 -20.15
N CYS A 213 -0.33 -1.35 -21.44
CA CYS A 213 -0.15 -2.71 -21.96
C CYS A 213 1.29 -3.27 -21.87
N HIS A 214 2.30 -2.43 -21.72
CA HIS A 214 3.70 -2.85 -21.52
C HIS A 214 4.08 -2.95 -20.03
N GLU A 215 3.24 -2.47 -19.12
CA GLU A 215 3.47 -2.47 -17.67
C GLU A 215 2.96 -3.77 -17.04
N HIS A 216 3.31 -4.01 -15.78
CA HIS A 216 3.09 -5.29 -15.11
C HIS A 216 2.31 -5.14 -13.81
N VAL A 217 1.32 -6.00 -13.63
CA VAL A 217 0.58 -6.19 -12.39
C VAL A 217 0.92 -7.56 -11.80
N LEU A 218 1.56 -7.56 -10.65
CA LEU A 218 1.86 -8.76 -9.89
C LEU A 218 0.74 -8.95 -8.85
N THR A 219 -0.10 -9.96 -9.06
CA THR A 219 -1.29 -10.20 -8.24
C THR A 219 -1.14 -11.43 -7.37
N ARG A 220 -1.44 -11.32 -6.08
CA ARG A 220 -1.40 -12.45 -5.15
C ARG A 220 -2.50 -13.45 -5.48
N THR A 221 -2.12 -14.70 -5.76
CA THR A 221 -3.03 -15.78 -6.17
C THR A 221 -4.14 -16.02 -5.14
N GLY A 222 -5.39 -16.07 -5.59
CA GLY A 222 -6.55 -16.35 -4.75
C GLY A 222 -7.12 -15.15 -3.98
N TYR A 223 -6.46 -13.99 -4.00
CA TYR A 223 -6.92 -12.75 -3.36
C TYR A 223 -7.90 -11.97 -4.26
N SER A 224 -8.41 -10.85 -3.76
CA SER A 224 -9.52 -10.14 -4.41
C SER A 224 -9.13 -9.47 -5.72
N MET A 225 -7.92 -8.92 -5.84
CA MET A 225 -7.41 -8.38 -7.11
C MET A 225 -7.31 -9.47 -8.17
N HIS A 226 -6.68 -10.60 -7.84
CA HIS A 226 -6.56 -11.77 -8.74
C HIS A 226 -7.92 -12.23 -9.28
N LYS A 227 -8.90 -12.43 -8.39
CA LYS A 227 -10.25 -12.86 -8.78
C LYS A 227 -10.97 -11.86 -9.68
N ARG A 228 -10.72 -10.55 -9.48
CA ARG A 228 -11.29 -9.49 -10.32
C ARG A 228 -10.63 -9.44 -11.68
N LEU A 229 -9.30 -9.51 -11.75
CA LEU A 229 -8.55 -9.52 -13.01
C LEU A 229 -8.94 -10.70 -13.89
N LEU A 230 -9.11 -11.89 -13.33
CA LEU A 230 -9.59 -13.07 -14.07
C LEU A 230 -11.01 -12.91 -14.63
N LYS A 231 -11.84 -12.06 -14.01
CA LYS A 231 -13.22 -11.81 -14.47
C LYS A 231 -13.34 -10.68 -15.50
N ASP A 232 -12.37 -9.78 -15.54
CA ASP A 232 -12.43 -8.56 -16.37
C ASP A 232 -12.37 -8.83 -17.90
N LYS A 233 -12.01 -10.01 -18.34
CA LYS A 233 -11.96 -10.46 -19.76
C LYS A 233 -11.32 -9.44 -20.74
N GLY A 234 -10.50 -8.52 -20.23
CA GLY A 234 -9.77 -7.53 -21.03
C GLY A 234 -10.56 -6.28 -21.43
N ASP A 235 -11.77 -6.06 -20.89
CA ASP A 235 -12.56 -4.89 -21.24
C ASP A 235 -11.94 -3.57 -20.72
N LYS A 236 -11.32 -3.61 -19.55
CA LYS A 236 -10.73 -2.42 -18.88
C LYS A 236 -9.26 -2.59 -18.53
N PHE A 237 -8.86 -3.80 -18.17
CA PHE A 237 -7.50 -4.11 -17.78
C PHE A 237 -6.60 -4.33 -19.00
N LYS A 238 -5.48 -3.62 -19.08
CA LYS A 238 -4.57 -3.62 -20.24
C LYS A 238 -3.19 -4.19 -19.95
N ALA A 239 -2.72 -4.09 -18.70
CA ALA A 239 -1.37 -4.47 -18.32
C ALA A 239 -1.12 -5.97 -18.33
N ASN A 240 0.14 -6.38 -18.23
CA ASN A 240 0.52 -7.78 -18.13
C ASN A 240 0.28 -8.29 -16.71
N MET A 241 -0.65 -9.24 -16.54
CA MET A 241 -0.91 -9.89 -15.26
C MET A 241 0.09 -11.02 -15.02
N ILE A 242 0.71 -11.03 -13.86
CA ILE A 242 1.60 -12.10 -13.39
C ILE A 242 1.18 -12.51 -11.98
N GLU A 243 1.00 -13.80 -11.76
CA GLU A 243 0.59 -14.35 -10.46
C GLU A 243 1.78 -14.59 -9.55
N TRP A 244 1.59 -14.38 -8.24
CA TRP A 244 2.58 -14.72 -7.22
C TRP A 244 1.92 -15.28 -5.96
N ASN A 245 2.65 -16.08 -5.18
CA ASN A 245 2.19 -16.67 -3.92
C ASN A 245 3.00 -16.20 -2.70
N ASN A 246 4.26 -15.86 -2.90
CA ASN A 246 5.19 -15.44 -1.86
C ASN A 246 6.25 -14.46 -2.41
N GLY A 247 7.10 -13.93 -1.55
CA GLY A 247 8.13 -12.96 -1.92
C GLY A 247 9.18 -13.51 -2.89
N HIS A 248 9.51 -14.79 -2.82
CA HIS A 248 10.45 -15.40 -3.78
C HIS A 248 9.92 -15.38 -5.21
N ASP A 249 8.60 -15.58 -5.39
CA ASP A 249 7.97 -15.43 -6.71
C ASP A 249 8.09 -13.99 -7.20
N VAL A 250 7.78 -13.00 -6.34
CA VAL A 250 7.89 -11.58 -6.67
C VAL A 250 9.32 -11.21 -7.06
N GLU A 251 10.31 -11.60 -6.27
CA GLU A 251 11.72 -11.34 -6.53
C GLU A 251 12.16 -11.94 -7.87
N LYS A 252 11.83 -13.20 -8.14
CA LYS A 252 12.14 -13.89 -9.40
C LYS A 252 11.52 -13.18 -10.61
N ILE A 253 10.27 -12.73 -10.49
CA ILE A 253 9.57 -11.99 -11.55
C ILE A 253 10.29 -10.66 -11.82
N LEU A 254 10.56 -9.89 -10.77
CA LEU A 254 11.25 -8.60 -10.90
C LEU A 254 12.63 -8.76 -11.53
N LYS A 255 13.44 -9.73 -11.08
CA LYS A 255 14.75 -10.04 -11.68
C LYS A 255 14.62 -10.29 -13.18
N SER A 256 13.77 -11.24 -13.57
CA SER A 256 13.66 -11.63 -14.98
C SER A 256 13.20 -10.47 -15.87
N ARG A 257 12.27 -9.62 -15.40
CA ARG A 257 11.70 -8.55 -16.22
C ARG A 257 12.52 -7.26 -16.23
N ILE A 258 13.29 -7.02 -15.17
CA ILE A 258 14.14 -5.83 -15.09
C ILE A 258 15.47 -6.07 -15.80
N ASP A 259 15.98 -7.30 -15.77
CA ASP A 259 17.21 -7.67 -16.50
C ASP A 259 16.96 -7.80 -18.01
N ASP A 260 15.78 -8.29 -18.44
CA ASP A 260 15.38 -8.35 -19.85
C ASP A 260 15.12 -6.95 -20.49
N ALA A 261 15.06 -5.89 -19.68
CA ALA A 261 14.86 -4.52 -20.13
C ALA A 261 16.18 -3.79 -20.48
N ILE A 262 17.31 -4.52 -20.45
CA ILE A 262 18.64 -4.06 -20.89
C ILE A 262 18.85 -4.45 -22.35
#